data_8e1b7e0ef2f191428c911ae74b44b04d
#
_entry.id   8e1b7e0ef2f191428c911ae74b44b04d
#
_cell.length_a   1.000
_cell.length_b   1.000
_cell.length_c   1.000
_cell.angle_alpha   90.00
_cell.angle_beta   90.00
_cell.angle_gamma   90.00
#
_symmetry.space_group_name_H-M   'P 1'
#
loop_
_entity.id
_entity.type
_entity.pdbx_description
1 polymer ?
#
loop_
_entity_poly.entity_id
_entity_poly.type
_entity_poly.pdbx_seq_one_letter_code
_entity_poly.pdbx_strand_id
1 'polypeptide(L)'
;MTKMTTEEAFVKVLQMHGIEHAFGIIGSAFMPISDIFPDAGITFWDVAHETNGGLIADGYTRSTGKMSMVIAQNGPGITGLVTPIKTAYWNHTPLLLVTPQAANKTMGQGGFQEVEQMNLFKDMVCYQEEVRDASRMAEVLNRVIEKAIRGSAPAQINVPRDYWTQVIDIDLPPIVRLERQAGGVDAIKKAADLLSNAKFPVILSGAGVVIGGAIEDCKKLAEKLDAPVCSGYQHNDSFPGSHPLAAGPLGYNGSKAGMELISKADVVLALGTRLNPFSTLPGYGMDYWPKDASIIQVDMNSDRIGLTKKVTVGICGDAKLVSQQILAQLSPTAGDTNREERKNTIHQTKSAWLQELSSLNHEDDDEGTVWNAEARKRDADRMSPREAWRGIQAGMPDDVIISSDIGNNCAIGNAYPTFEKGRKYLAPGLFGPCGYGFPAILGAKIGCPETPVIGFAGDGAFGISMNEMSSVARPEWPAISMVIFRNYQWGAEKRNTTLWFDDNFVGTELDPELSYAKVADACGLKGVTVRTMEETTAAIKQSCEDQKKGITTFIEVILNQELGEPFRRDAMKKPVKVAGIKKEDMIKQPSLVS
;
A
#
# COMPACT_ATOMS: atom_id res chain seq x y z
N MET A 1 9.65 -38.26 16.38
CA MET A 1 8.40 -38.33 15.53
C MET A 1 7.21 -38.54 16.42
N THR A 2 6.16 -37.77 16.21
CA THR A 2 4.89 -37.89 16.94
C THR A 2 3.80 -38.23 15.94
N LYS A 3 2.94 -39.21 16.30
CA LYS A 3 1.82 -39.60 15.47
C LYS A 3 0.73 -38.54 15.55
N MET A 4 0.39 -37.93 14.42
CA MET A 4 -0.66 -36.90 14.31
C MET A 4 -1.23 -36.87 12.90
N THR A 5 -2.33 -36.15 12.71
CA THR A 5 -2.87 -35.96 11.37
C THR A 5 -2.10 -34.86 10.62
N THR A 6 -2.19 -34.85 9.29
CA THR A 6 -1.54 -33.83 8.45
C THR A 6 -2.07 -32.43 8.70
N GLU A 7 -3.37 -32.29 8.96
CA GLU A 7 -4.02 -31.03 9.33
C GLU A 7 -3.55 -30.53 10.72
N GLU A 8 -3.42 -31.43 11.72
CA GLU A 8 -2.83 -31.05 13.01
C GLU A 8 -1.40 -30.56 12.86
N ALA A 9 -0.57 -31.25 12.07
CA ALA A 9 0.79 -30.83 11.79
C ALA A 9 0.85 -29.48 11.11
N PHE A 10 -0.04 -29.23 10.13
CA PHE A 10 -0.15 -27.96 9.43
C PHE A 10 -0.47 -26.82 10.41
N VAL A 11 -1.51 -26.98 11.21
CA VAL A 11 -1.96 -25.94 12.16
C VAL A 11 -0.94 -25.71 13.28
N LYS A 12 -0.25 -26.75 13.77
CA LYS A 12 0.84 -26.58 14.74
C LYS A 12 1.99 -25.73 14.20
N VAL A 13 2.36 -25.89 12.93
CA VAL A 13 3.38 -25.04 12.30
C VAL A 13 2.89 -23.59 12.22
N LEU A 14 1.60 -23.33 11.89
CA LEU A 14 1.05 -21.98 11.93
C LEU A 14 1.17 -21.35 13.33
N GLN A 15 0.79 -22.09 14.38
CA GLN A 15 0.93 -21.65 15.78
C GLN A 15 2.39 -21.35 16.14
N MET A 16 3.33 -22.20 15.76
CA MET A 16 4.76 -21.99 16.03
C MET A 16 5.28 -20.68 15.42
N HIS A 17 4.74 -20.25 14.29
CA HIS A 17 5.07 -18.98 13.63
C HIS A 17 4.22 -17.80 14.08
N GLY A 18 3.26 -18.01 14.99
CA GLY A 18 2.38 -16.95 15.49
C GLY A 18 1.40 -16.42 14.45
N ILE A 19 0.94 -17.28 13.53
CA ILE A 19 -0.10 -16.94 12.55
C ILE A 19 -1.45 -17.14 13.22
N GLU A 20 -2.12 -16.05 13.56
CA GLU A 20 -3.37 -16.02 14.33
C GLU A 20 -4.60 -15.72 13.48
N HIS A 21 -4.41 -15.29 12.22
CA HIS A 21 -5.51 -14.88 11.33
C HIS A 21 -5.37 -15.47 9.93
N ALA A 22 -6.49 -15.97 9.41
CA ALA A 22 -6.66 -16.46 8.05
C ALA A 22 -7.81 -15.71 7.38
N PHE A 23 -7.65 -15.34 6.10
CA PHE A 23 -8.62 -14.57 5.33
C PHE A 23 -8.98 -15.31 4.03
N GLY A 24 -10.27 -15.35 3.71
CA GLY A 24 -10.75 -15.97 2.49
C GLY A 24 -12.23 -16.35 2.53
N ILE A 25 -12.67 -17.16 1.60
CA ILE A 25 -14.00 -17.78 1.60
C ILE A 25 -13.84 -19.26 1.88
N ILE A 26 -14.66 -19.79 2.80
CA ILE A 26 -14.61 -21.21 3.17
C ILE A 26 -14.79 -22.13 1.96
N GLY A 27 -14.02 -23.19 1.89
CA GLY A 27 -14.08 -24.13 0.78
C GLY A 27 -13.76 -25.56 1.19
N SER A 28 -14.44 -26.53 0.56
CA SER A 28 -14.31 -27.95 0.87
C SER A 28 -12.88 -28.51 0.70
N ALA A 29 -12.04 -27.84 -0.09
CA ALA A 29 -10.68 -28.30 -0.34
C ALA A 29 -9.74 -28.11 0.86
N PHE A 30 -10.13 -27.34 1.88
CA PHE A 30 -9.33 -27.10 3.09
C PHE A 30 -10.13 -27.20 4.41
N MET A 31 -11.36 -27.67 4.37
CA MET A 31 -12.17 -27.88 5.58
C MET A 31 -11.43 -28.62 6.69
N PRO A 32 -10.63 -29.66 6.44
CA PRO A 32 -9.92 -30.36 7.52
C PRO A 32 -9.01 -29.48 8.36
N ILE A 33 -8.37 -28.45 7.80
CA ILE A 33 -7.56 -27.52 8.59
C ILE A 33 -8.40 -26.41 9.23
N SER A 34 -9.46 -25.92 8.55
CA SER A 34 -10.32 -24.87 9.11
C SER A 34 -11.18 -25.35 10.27
N ASP A 35 -11.51 -26.64 10.32
CA ASP A 35 -12.25 -27.27 11.41
C ASP A 35 -11.52 -27.12 12.77
N ILE A 36 -10.21 -27.18 12.76
CA ILE A 36 -9.38 -27.08 13.97
C ILE A 36 -8.83 -25.69 14.26
N PHE A 37 -9.10 -24.67 13.43
CA PHE A 37 -8.64 -23.29 13.67
C PHE A 37 -9.10 -22.70 14.99
N PRO A 38 -10.40 -22.83 15.43
CA PRO A 38 -10.85 -22.28 16.69
C PRO A 38 -10.06 -22.82 17.89
N ASP A 39 -9.85 -24.13 17.94
CA ASP A 39 -9.09 -24.79 19.01
C ASP A 39 -7.61 -24.40 19.03
N ALA A 40 -7.10 -24.01 17.86
CA ALA A 40 -5.72 -23.56 17.69
C ALA A 40 -5.54 -22.05 17.95
N GLY A 41 -6.60 -21.31 18.23
CA GLY A 41 -6.57 -19.84 18.40
C GLY A 41 -6.39 -19.09 17.10
N ILE A 42 -6.75 -19.68 15.97
CA ILE A 42 -6.71 -19.04 14.65
C ILE A 42 -8.11 -18.58 14.27
N THR A 43 -8.27 -17.28 14.01
CA THR A 43 -9.54 -16.72 13.54
C THR A 43 -9.59 -16.77 12.01
N PHE A 44 -10.62 -17.42 11.48
CA PHE A 44 -10.92 -17.36 10.04
C PHE A 44 -11.91 -16.22 9.76
N TRP A 45 -11.49 -15.28 8.93
CA TRP A 45 -12.31 -14.14 8.50
C TRP A 45 -12.92 -14.45 7.14
N ASP A 46 -14.20 -14.77 7.12
CA ASP A 46 -14.95 -15.03 5.91
C ASP A 46 -15.35 -13.72 5.23
N VAL A 47 -14.88 -13.53 4.01
CA VAL A 47 -15.00 -12.30 3.22
C VAL A 47 -16.03 -12.41 2.10
N ALA A 48 -16.47 -11.28 1.56
CA ALA A 48 -17.41 -11.27 0.43
C ALA A 48 -16.75 -11.59 -0.93
N HIS A 49 -15.42 -11.43 -1.03
CA HIS A 49 -14.64 -11.80 -2.21
C HIS A 49 -13.18 -12.06 -1.82
N GLU A 50 -12.55 -13.08 -2.40
CA GLU A 50 -11.19 -13.48 -2.06
C GLU A 50 -10.15 -12.37 -2.29
N THR A 51 -10.36 -11.53 -3.32
CA THR A 51 -9.51 -10.34 -3.55
C THR A 51 -9.49 -9.44 -2.32
N ASN A 52 -10.65 -9.18 -1.71
CA ASN A 52 -10.73 -8.38 -0.49
C ASN A 52 -10.02 -9.09 0.67
N GLY A 53 -10.19 -10.41 0.80
CA GLY A 53 -9.50 -11.20 1.82
C GLY A 53 -7.98 -11.04 1.77
N GLY A 54 -7.41 -11.09 0.58
CA GLY A 54 -5.97 -10.87 0.40
C GLY A 54 -5.52 -9.43 0.69
N LEU A 55 -6.34 -8.42 0.37
CA LEU A 55 -6.06 -7.02 0.70
C LEU A 55 -6.23 -6.73 2.20
N ILE A 56 -7.17 -7.40 2.87
CA ILE A 56 -7.32 -7.37 4.34
C ILE A 56 -6.06 -7.95 5.00
N ALA A 57 -5.57 -9.07 4.51
CA ALA A 57 -4.34 -9.70 4.98
C ALA A 57 -3.11 -8.78 4.83
N ASP A 58 -3.00 -8.07 3.69
CA ASP A 58 -1.95 -7.05 3.47
C ASP A 58 -2.04 -5.94 4.53
N GLY A 59 -3.23 -5.38 4.75
CA GLY A 59 -3.49 -4.34 5.74
C GLY A 59 -3.14 -4.79 7.16
N TYR A 60 -3.56 -5.99 7.57
CA TYR A 60 -3.22 -6.58 8.87
C TYR A 60 -1.70 -6.72 9.06
N THR A 61 -1.03 -7.33 8.10
CA THR A 61 0.41 -7.60 8.22
C THR A 61 1.23 -6.30 8.21
N ARG A 62 0.85 -5.33 7.39
CA ARG A 62 1.55 -4.03 7.34
C ARG A 62 1.36 -3.20 8.61
N SER A 63 0.18 -3.19 9.19
CA SER A 63 -0.11 -2.43 10.42
C SER A 63 0.51 -3.08 11.67
N THR A 64 0.55 -4.41 11.73
CA THR A 64 1.04 -5.14 12.92
C THR A 64 2.50 -5.60 12.82
N GLY A 65 2.99 -5.88 11.61
CA GLY A 65 4.25 -6.60 11.39
C GLY A 65 4.14 -8.11 11.64
N LYS A 66 2.96 -8.63 11.97
CA LYS A 66 2.70 -10.07 12.13
C LYS A 66 2.26 -10.66 10.79
N MET A 67 2.73 -11.86 10.49
CA MET A 67 2.33 -12.59 9.29
C MET A 67 0.89 -13.10 9.43
N SER A 68 0.13 -13.07 8.35
CA SER A 68 -1.19 -13.68 8.23
C SER A 68 -1.26 -14.66 7.06
N MET A 69 -2.36 -15.38 6.96
CA MET A 69 -2.58 -16.40 5.94
C MET A 69 -3.78 -16.01 5.07
N VAL A 70 -3.67 -16.25 3.77
CA VAL A 70 -4.80 -16.22 2.82
C VAL A 70 -5.02 -17.60 2.25
N ILE A 71 -6.28 -18.01 2.19
CA ILE A 71 -6.68 -19.35 1.72
C ILE A 71 -8.08 -19.28 1.11
N ALA A 72 -8.31 -20.01 0.05
CA ALA A 72 -9.60 -20.09 -0.61
C ALA A 72 -9.79 -21.45 -1.29
N GLN A 73 -11.00 -21.70 -1.78
CA GLN A 73 -11.30 -22.90 -2.56
C GLN A 73 -10.39 -22.98 -3.81
N ASN A 74 -9.91 -24.16 -4.15
CA ASN A 74 -9.13 -24.39 -5.37
C ASN A 74 -9.86 -23.90 -6.63
N GLY A 75 -9.10 -23.53 -7.65
CA GLY A 75 -9.64 -22.97 -8.89
C GLY A 75 -10.18 -21.56 -8.72
N PRO A 76 -11.49 -21.32 -8.79
CA PRO A 76 -12.07 -19.96 -8.83
C PRO A 76 -11.73 -19.10 -7.63
N GLY A 77 -11.71 -19.65 -6.41
CA GLY A 77 -11.32 -18.89 -5.21
C GLY A 77 -9.84 -18.46 -5.27
N ILE A 78 -8.97 -19.38 -5.64
CA ILE A 78 -7.54 -19.09 -5.78
C ILE A 78 -7.24 -18.07 -6.88
N THR A 79 -7.97 -18.10 -8.01
CA THR A 79 -7.79 -17.09 -9.07
C THR A 79 -8.19 -15.68 -8.61
N GLY A 80 -9.12 -15.55 -7.66
CA GLY A 80 -9.48 -14.29 -7.01
C GLY A 80 -8.34 -13.67 -6.19
N LEU A 81 -7.31 -14.42 -5.82
CA LEU A 81 -6.17 -13.95 -5.03
C LEU A 81 -5.01 -13.35 -5.86
N VAL A 82 -5.09 -13.36 -7.19
CA VAL A 82 -4.00 -12.87 -8.08
C VAL A 82 -3.62 -11.41 -7.76
N THR A 83 -4.59 -10.52 -7.79
CA THR A 83 -4.38 -9.08 -7.52
C THR A 83 -3.80 -8.82 -6.13
N PRO A 84 -4.38 -9.32 -5.03
CA PRO A 84 -3.87 -9.01 -3.70
C PRO A 84 -2.49 -9.62 -3.42
N ILE A 85 -2.18 -10.81 -3.93
CA ILE A 85 -0.86 -11.40 -3.75
C ILE A 85 0.22 -10.59 -4.48
N LYS A 86 -0.05 -10.12 -5.70
CA LYS A 86 0.88 -9.22 -6.39
C LYS A 86 1.02 -7.87 -5.68
N THR A 87 -0.06 -7.35 -5.11
CA THR A 87 -0.04 -6.13 -4.27
C THR A 87 0.88 -6.33 -3.06
N ALA A 88 0.69 -7.39 -2.30
CA ALA A 88 1.51 -7.72 -1.14
C ALA A 88 2.99 -7.93 -1.52
N TYR A 89 3.27 -8.55 -2.67
CA TYR A 89 4.63 -8.69 -3.20
C TYR A 89 5.31 -7.32 -3.40
N TRP A 90 4.61 -6.37 -4.02
CA TRP A 90 5.14 -5.03 -4.24
C TRP A 90 5.19 -4.16 -2.97
N ASN A 91 4.36 -4.46 -1.98
CA ASN A 91 4.33 -3.80 -0.67
C ASN A 91 5.35 -4.39 0.33
N HIS A 92 6.09 -5.43 -0.06
CA HIS A 92 7.01 -6.15 0.84
C HIS A 92 6.32 -6.73 2.07
N THR A 93 5.12 -7.24 1.88
CA THR A 93 4.29 -7.83 2.92
C THR A 93 4.48 -9.35 2.92
N PRO A 94 5.07 -9.95 3.96
CA PRO A 94 5.13 -11.39 4.10
C PRO A 94 3.73 -11.96 4.38
N LEU A 95 3.20 -12.75 3.45
CA LEU A 95 1.94 -13.46 3.57
C LEU A 95 2.14 -14.95 3.26
N LEU A 96 1.42 -15.80 3.97
CA LEU A 96 1.29 -17.21 3.61
C LEU A 96 0.11 -17.38 2.65
N LEU A 97 0.38 -17.69 1.40
CA LEU A 97 -0.63 -18.09 0.43
C LEU A 97 -0.78 -19.60 0.45
N VAL A 98 -1.92 -20.08 0.93
CA VAL A 98 -2.28 -21.51 0.90
C VAL A 98 -3.20 -21.77 -0.27
N THR A 99 -2.76 -22.60 -1.20
CA THR A 99 -3.51 -23.00 -2.39
C THR A 99 -3.87 -24.48 -2.31
N PRO A 100 -5.05 -24.84 -1.76
CA PRO A 100 -5.54 -26.20 -1.87
C PRO A 100 -5.65 -26.60 -3.35
N GLN A 101 -5.31 -27.83 -3.69
CA GLN A 101 -5.29 -28.30 -5.07
C GLN A 101 -6.25 -29.49 -5.25
N ALA A 102 -6.65 -29.76 -6.48
CA ALA A 102 -7.33 -31.00 -6.84
C ALA A 102 -6.51 -32.22 -6.36
N ALA A 103 -7.18 -33.35 -6.12
CA ALA A 103 -6.51 -34.55 -5.63
C ALA A 103 -5.49 -35.07 -6.66
N ASN A 104 -4.31 -35.47 -6.20
CA ASN A 104 -3.29 -36.07 -7.07
C ASN A 104 -3.81 -37.24 -7.92
N LYS A 105 -4.73 -38.00 -7.36
CA LYS A 105 -5.33 -39.16 -8.04
C LYS A 105 -6.12 -38.81 -9.31
N THR A 106 -6.54 -37.56 -9.45
CA THR A 106 -7.37 -37.07 -10.58
C THR A 106 -6.73 -35.92 -11.34
N MET A 107 -5.52 -35.51 -10.96
CA MET A 107 -4.79 -34.42 -11.60
C MET A 107 -4.61 -34.68 -13.10
N GLY A 108 -4.88 -33.69 -13.94
CA GLY A 108 -4.77 -33.78 -15.39
C GLY A 108 -5.94 -34.48 -16.09
N GLN A 109 -6.99 -34.86 -15.34
CA GLN A 109 -8.19 -35.49 -15.90
C GLN A 109 -9.36 -34.49 -16.10
N GLY A 110 -9.14 -33.21 -15.92
CA GLY A 110 -10.17 -32.17 -15.98
C GLY A 110 -11.12 -32.25 -14.78
N GLY A 111 -10.60 -32.50 -13.60
CA GLY A 111 -11.35 -32.57 -12.35
C GLY A 111 -12.03 -31.23 -12.01
N PHE A 112 -13.08 -31.29 -11.15
CA PHE A 112 -13.81 -30.09 -10.73
C PHE A 112 -12.87 -29.04 -10.12
N GLN A 113 -12.91 -27.82 -10.67
CA GLN A 113 -12.09 -26.68 -10.22
C GLN A 113 -10.57 -26.91 -10.30
N GLU A 114 -10.12 -27.79 -11.17
CA GLU A 114 -8.68 -27.98 -11.42
C GLU A 114 -8.11 -26.79 -12.20
N VAL A 115 -6.99 -26.24 -11.73
CA VAL A 115 -6.23 -25.17 -12.40
C VAL A 115 -4.75 -25.29 -12.01
N GLU A 116 -3.85 -24.88 -12.89
CA GLU A 116 -2.40 -24.84 -12.64
C GLU A 116 -2.01 -23.68 -11.70
N GLN A 117 -2.18 -23.89 -10.40
CA GLN A 117 -2.03 -22.86 -9.38
C GLN A 117 -0.58 -22.41 -9.15
N MET A 118 0.40 -23.32 -9.33
CA MET A 118 1.82 -22.99 -9.19
C MET A 118 2.27 -22.00 -10.28
N ASN A 119 1.87 -22.24 -11.53
CA ASN A 119 2.21 -21.34 -12.64
C ASN A 119 1.50 -19.98 -12.53
N LEU A 120 0.29 -19.96 -11.95
CA LEU A 120 -0.48 -18.74 -11.77
C LEU A 120 0.24 -17.69 -10.91
N PHE A 121 0.95 -18.12 -9.85
CA PHE A 121 1.63 -17.21 -8.91
C PHE A 121 3.15 -17.11 -9.09
N LYS A 122 3.71 -17.70 -10.14
CA LYS A 122 5.16 -17.83 -10.33
C LYS A 122 5.95 -16.51 -10.19
N ASP A 123 5.42 -15.39 -10.68
CA ASP A 123 6.08 -14.07 -10.60
C ASP A 123 5.48 -13.16 -9.51
N MET A 124 4.59 -13.70 -8.66
CA MET A 124 3.84 -12.95 -7.65
C MET A 124 4.25 -13.28 -6.23
N VAL A 125 5.07 -14.31 -6.05
CA VAL A 125 5.57 -14.76 -4.75
C VAL A 125 7.10 -14.85 -4.76
N CYS A 126 7.73 -14.71 -3.59
CA CYS A 126 9.19 -14.86 -3.48
C CYS A 126 9.64 -16.33 -3.43
N TYR A 127 8.73 -17.23 -3.10
CA TYR A 127 8.96 -18.67 -3.05
C TYR A 127 7.64 -19.42 -3.20
N GLN A 128 7.70 -20.60 -3.82
CA GLN A 128 6.54 -21.49 -3.92
C GLN A 128 6.98 -22.95 -3.86
N GLU A 129 6.18 -23.78 -3.18
CA GLU A 129 6.43 -25.23 -3.09
C GLU A 129 5.12 -25.99 -2.99
N GLU A 130 5.06 -27.13 -3.67
CA GLU A 130 3.97 -28.10 -3.59
C GLU A 130 4.33 -29.23 -2.64
N VAL A 131 3.40 -29.60 -1.77
CA VAL A 131 3.54 -30.80 -0.95
C VAL A 131 3.38 -32.03 -1.83
N ARG A 132 4.42 -32.85 -1.94
CA ARG A 132 4.46 -34.07 -2.77
C ARG A 132 4.43 -35.37 -1.97
N ASP A 133 4.49 -35.24 -0.66
CA ASP A 133 4.43 -36.33 0.30
C ASP A 133 3.81 -35.80 1.59
N ALA A 134 2.75 -36.46 2.07
CA ALA A 134 2.02 -36.03 3.26
C ALA A 134 2.93 -35.99 4.51
N SER A 135 3.93 -36.87 4.61
CA SER A 135 4.88 -36.88 5.74
C SER A 135 5.77 -35.63 5.80
N ARG A 136 5.88 -34.88 4.71
CA ARG A 136 6.67 -33.64 4.61
C ARG A 136 5.84 -32.37 4.82
N MET A 137 4.57 -32.48 5.16
CA MET A 137 3.65 -31.34 5.33
C MET A 137 4.25 -30.24 6.22
N ALA A 138 4.68 -30.60 7.42
CA ALA A 138 5.25 -29.64 8.38
C ALA A 138 6.57 -29.02 7.89
N GLU A 139 7.46 -29.82 7.29
CA GLU A 139 8.73 -29.35 6.74
C GLU A 139 8.54 -28.34 5.62
N VAL A 140 7.67 -28.64 4.65
CA VAL A 140 7.40 -27.77 3.50
C VAL A 140 6.75 -26.47 3.96
N LEU A 141 5.74 -26.54 4.82
CA LEU A 141 5.06 -25.35 5.34
C LEU A 141 6.01 -24.43 6.10
N ASN A 142 6.84 -24.98 7.00
CA ASN A 142 7.84 -24.21 7.74
C ASN A 142 8.80 -23.50 6.78
N ARG A 143 9.30 -24.19 5.76
CA ARG A 143 10.21 -23.61 4.76
C ARG A 143 9.53 -22.48 3.98
N VAL A 144 8.28 -22.63 3.55
CA VAL A 144 7.52 -21.60 2.84
C VAL A 144 7.35 -20.36 3.70
N ILE A 145 6.96 -20.51 4.97
CA ILE A 145 6.80 -19.40 5.92
C ILE A 145 8.15 -18.68 6.14
N GLU A 146 9.22 -19.40 6.40
CA GLU A 146 10.55 -18.80 6.58
C GLU A 146 11.01 -18.03 5.33
N LYS A 147 10.73 -18.56 4.13
CA LYS A 147 11.05 -17.85 2.87
C LYS A 147 10.26 -16.57 2.71
N ALA A 148 8.96 -16.55 3.07
CA ALA A 148 8.15 -15.33 3.06
C ALA A 148 8.73 -14.26 4.00
N ILE A 149 9.08 -14.64 5.22
CA ILE A 149 9.66 -13.74 6.23
C ILE A 149 11.00 -13.17 5.74
N ARG A 150 11.91 -14.02 5.26
CA ARG A 150 13.24 -13.62 4.77
C ARG A 150 13.17 -12.76 3.52
N GLY A 151 12.23 -13.08 2.61
CA GLY A 151 12.00 -12.33 1.37
C GLY A 151 11.19 -11.04 1.54
N SER A 152 10.58 -10.83 2.72
CA SER A 152 9.59 -9.76 2.94
C SER A 152 8.58 -9.70 1.79
N ALA A 153 7.96 -10.84 1.47
CA ALA A 153 7.02 -10.98 0.36
C ALA A 153 6.17 -12.25 0.54
N PRO A 154 5.02 -12.38 -0.16
CA PRO A 154 4.23 -13.59 -0.11
C PRO A 154 5.00 -14.84 -0.55
N ALA A 155 4.70 -15.97 0.07
CA ALA A 155 5.15 -17.27 -0.40
C ALA A 155 3.98 -18.26 -0.45
N GLN A 156 4.00 -19.18 -1.41
CA GLN A 156 2.91 -20.12 -1.70
C GLN A 156 3.25 -21.53 -1.26
N ILE A 157 2.32 -22.14 -0.53
CA ILE A 157 2.27 -23.61 -0.37
C ILE A 157 1.07 -24.15 -1.14
N ASN A 158 1.33 -25.11 -2.04
CA ASN A 158 0.28 -25.81 -2.78
C ASN A 158 0.06 -27.19 -2.15
N VAL A 159 -1.21 -27.50 -1.78
CA VAL A 159 -1.52 -28.74 -1.05
C VAL A 159 -2.61 -29.51 -1.77
N PRO A 160 -2.28 -30.66 -2.40
CA PRO A 160 -3.28 -31.58 -2.93
C PRO A 160 -4.24 -32.06 -1.82
N ARG A 161 -5.55 -31.95 -2.08
CA ARG A 161 -6.57 -32.21 -1.05
C ARG A 161 -6.60 -33.65 -0.51
N ASP A 162 -6.07 -34.60 -1.24
CA ASP A 162 -5.98 -36.00 -0.82
C ASP A 162 -4.84 -36.28 0.19
N TYR A 163 -4.08 -35.25 0.54
CA TYR A 163 -3.10 -35.31 1.64
C TYR A 163 -3.67 -34.93 3.00
N TRP A 164 -4.88 -34.33 3.06
CA TRP A 164 -5.54 -34.10 4.35
C TRP A 164 -6.05 -35.41 4.97
N THR A 165 -6.24 -35.40 6.28
CA THR A 165 -6.79 -36.52 7.10
C THR A 165 -5.91 -37.78 7.13
N GLN A 166 -4.67 -37.69 6.69
CA GLN A 166 -3.72 -38.81 6.82
C GLN A 166 -3.06 -38.80 8.19
N VAL A 167 -3.05 -39.95 8.87
CA VAL A 167 -2.36 -40.13 10.14
C VAL A 167 -0.96 -40.66 9.88
N ILE A 168 0.05 -39.88 10.21
CA ILE A 168 1.46 -40.16 9.93
C ILE A 168 2.35 -39.83 11.11
N ASP A 169 3.56 -40.32 11.10
CA ASP A 169 4.60 -39.92 12.04
C ASP A 169 5.32 -38.69 11.52
N ILE A 170 5.17 -37.56 12.20
CA ILE A 170 5.73 -36.26 11.81
C ILE A 170 6.67 -35.73 12.88
N ASP A 171 7.80 -35.16 12.45
CA ASP A 171 8.62 -34.26 13.25
C ASP A 171 8.29 -32.80 12.89
N LEU A 172 7.95 -32.01 13.91
CA LEU A 172 7.80 -30.58 13.75
C LEU A 172 9.18 -29.92 13.63
N PRO A 173 9.44 -29.15 12.56
CA PRO A 173 10.74 -28.53 12.35
C PRO A 173 11.00 -27.41 13.37
N PRO A 174 12.25 -27.18 13.80
CA PRO A 174 12.59 -26.04 14.64
C PRO A 174 12.46 -24.73 13.84
N ILE A 175 12.05 -23.64 14.50
CA ILE A 175 12.08 -22.31 13.93
C ILE A 175 13.49 -21.74 14.01
N VAL A 176 14.05 -21.35 12.87
CA VAL A 176 15.35 -20.69 12.78
C VAL A 176 15.16 -19.18 12.57
N ARG A 177 15.48 -18.39 13.60
CA ARG A 177 15.52 -16.94 13.51
C ARG A 177 16.87 -16.49 13.02
N LEU A 178 16.90 -15.77 11.89
CA LEU A 178 18.13 -15.17 11.36
C LEU A 178 18.29 -13.74 11.89
N GLU A 179 19.52 -13.38 12.19
CA GLU A 179 19.87 -11.98 12.43
C GLU A 179 19.79 -11.17 11.14
N ARG A 180 19.46 -9.90 11.27
CA ARG A 180 19.44 -8.97 10.13
C ARG A 180 20.87 -8.58 9.74
N GLN A 181 21.08 -8.28 8.46
CA GLN A 181 22.40 -7.89 7.94
C GLN A 181 22.71 -6.44 8.32
N ALA A 182 23.92 -6.22 8.84
CA ALA A 182 24.37 -4.88 9.26
C ALA A 182 25.06 -4.06 8.14
N GLY A 183 25.19 -4.63 6.93
CA GLY A 183 25.97 -4.02 5.83
C GLY A 183 27.47 -4.32 5.88
N GLY A 184 28.17 -4.02 4.80
CA GLY A 184 29.62 -4.20 4.70
C GLY A 184 30.39 -3.02 5.34
N VAL A 185 31.46 -3.34 6.09
CA VAL A 185 32.24 -2.34 6.86
C VAL A 185 32.79 -1.21 5.97
N ASP A 186 33.37 -1.54 4.82
CA ASP A 186 33.96 -0.54 3.91
C ASP A 186 32.89 0.37 3.28
N ALA A 187 31.73 -0.20 2.93
CA ALA A 187 30.61 0.56 2.38
C ALA A 187 30.01 1.50 3.43
N ILE A 188 29.87 1.07 4.69
CA ILE A 188 29.44 1.89 5.82
C ILE A 188 30.41 3.05 6.03
N LYS A 189 31.73 2.79 6.08
CA LYS A 189 32.76 3.81 6.23
C LYS A 189 32.68 4.86 5.11
N LYS A 190 32.62 4.40 3.86
CA LYS A 190 32.52 5.30 2.70
C LYS A 190 31.24 6.16 2.75
N ALA A 191 30.13 5.58 3.19
CA ALA A 191 28.88 6.32 3.40
C ALA A 191 29.01 7.38 4.50
N ALA A 192 29.62 7.03 5.64
CA ALA A 192 29.86 7.96 6.74
C ALA A 192 30.82 9.09 6.32
N ASP A 193 31.88 8.80 5.54
CA ASP A 193 32.80 9.80 5.01
C ASP A 193 32.09 10.78 4.06
N LEU A 194 31.25 10.30 3.14
CA LEU A 194 30.46 11.14 2.24
C LEU A 194 29.51 12.06 3.01
N LEU A 195 28.76 11.49 3.96
CA LEU A 195 27.80 12.27 4.78
C LEU A 195 28.49 13.28 5.70
N SER A 196 29.67 12.92 6.24
CA SER A 196 30.46 13.85 7.11
C SER A 196 30.95 15.08 6.37
N ASN A 197 31.20 14.99 5.07
CA ASN A 197 31.69 16.07 4.23
C ASN A 197 30.61 16.76 3.39
N ALA A 198 29.36 16.33 3.50
CA ALA A 198 28.25 16.86 2.72
C ALA A 198 27.93 18.31 3.08
N LYS A 199 27.65 19.13 2.06
CA LYS A 199 27.20 20.53 2.23
C LYS A 199 25.68 20.60 2.41
N PHE A 200 24.95 19.78 1.66
CA PHE A 200 23.50 19.67 1.73
C PHE A 200 23.05 18.20 1.69
N PRO A 201 23.31 17.44 2.77
CA PRO A 201 22.83 16.04 2.85
C PRO A 201 21.31 16.01 2.93
N VAL A 202 20.69 15.04 2.24
CA VAL A 202 19.25 14.75 2.31
C VAL A 202 19.05 13.27 2.57
N ILE A 203 18.12 12.93 3.46
CA ILE A 203 17.70 11.54 3.68
C ILE A 203 16.39 11.30 2.94
N LEU A 204 16.33 10.24 2.13
CA LEU A 204 15.10 9.74 1.54
C LEU A 204 14.71 8.46 2.27
N SER A 205 13.72 8.58 3.17
CA SER A 205 13.21 7.50 4.01
C SER A 205 12.11 6.71 3.30
N GLY A 206 12.28 5.40 3.15
CA GLY A 206 11.32 4.54 2.45
C GLY A 206 10.68 3.46 3.33
N ALA A 207 9.97 2.53 2.68
CA ALA A 207 9.29 1.40 3.33
C ALA A 207 10.19 0.61 4.29
N GLY A 208 11.47 0.42 3.93
CA GLY A 208 12.42 -0.33 4.75
C GLY A 208 12.68 0.29 6.12
N VAL A 209 12.50 1.61 6.25
CA VAL A 209 12.61 2.30 7.56
C VAL A 209 11.42 1.92 8.45
N VAL A 210 10.21 1.87 7.89
CA VAL A 210 8.99 1.46 8.61
C VAL A 210 9.05 -0.03 8.97
N ILE A 211 9.33 -0.89 8.00
CA ILE A 211 9.39 -2.34 8.16
C ILE A 211 10.51 -2.75 9.13
N GLY A 212 11.67 -2.12 9.02
CA GLY A 212 12.85 -2.36 9.87
C GLY A 212 12.75 -1.78 11.27
N GLY A 213 11.75 -0.91 11.54
CA GLY A 213 11.65 -0.19 12.82
C GLY A 213 12.81 0.79 13.03
N ALA A 214 13.23 1.49 11.96
CA ALA A 214 14.42 2.35 11.92
C ALA A 214 14.10 3.85 12.05
N ILE A 215 12.86 4.23 12.38
CA ILE A 215 12.41 5.63 12.41
C ILE A 215 13.27 6.47 13.37
N GLU A 216 13.50 6.00 14.59
CA GLU A 216 14.32 6.69 15.58
C GLU A 216 15.80 6.77 15.18
N ASP A 217 16.31 5.75 14.49
CA ASP A 217 17.72 5.75 14.01
C ASP A 217 17.87 6.70 12.80
N CYS A 218 16.87 6.76 11.92
CA CYS A 218 16.78 7.77 10.86
C CYS A 218 16.71 9.19 11.42
N LYS A 219 15.92 9.41 12.48
CA LYS A 219 15.81 10.70 13.17
C LYS A 219 17.15 11.14 13.75
N LYS A 220 17.86 10.26 14.46
CA LYS A 220 19.20 10.57 15.01
C LYS A 220 20.20 10.94 13.91
N LEU A 221 20.16 10.24 12.76
CA LEU A 221 20.99 10.61 11.60
C LEU A 221 20.63 12.00 11.06
N ALA A 222 19.34 12.27 10.89
CA ALA A 222 18.84 13.55 10.39
C ALA A 222 19.26 14.71 11.32
N GLU A 223 19.09 14.54 12.63
CA GLU A 223 19.48 15.53 13.65
C GLU A 223 20.99 15.77 13.69
N LYS A 224 21.79 14.68 13.60
CA LYS A 224 23.26 14.80 13.59
C LYS A 224 23.76 15.56 12.37
N LEU A 225 23.13 15.36 11.22
CA LEU A 225 23.51 15.96 9.94
C LEU A 225 22.80 17.30 9.66
N ASP A 226 21.79 17.69 10.46
CA ASP A 226 20.80 18.72 10.11
C ASP A 226 20.25 18.53 8.68
N ALA A 227 19.97 17.27 8.32
CA ALA A 227 19.53 16.86 7.00
C ALA A 227 18.00 16.84 6.90
N PRO A 228 17.38 17.48 5.89
CA PRO A 228 15.96 17.31 5.67
C PRO A 228 15.66 15.85 5.27
N VAL A 229 14.51 15.35 5.72
CA VAL A 229 14.06 14.00 5.45
C VAL A 229 12.85 14.05 4.53
N CYS A 230 13.02 13.55 3.31
CA CYS A 230 11.91 13.27 2.41
C CYS A 230 11.42 11.85 2.67
N SER A 231 10.12 11.62 2.65
CA SER A 231 9.58 10.26 2.65
C SER A 231 9.37 9.75 1.22
N GLY A 232 9.44 8.42 1.06
CA GLY A 232 9.05 7.78 -0.20
C GLY A 232 7.55 7.95 -0.47
N TYR A 233 7.15 7.87 -1.73
CA TYR A 233 5.75 7.91 -2.13
C TYR A 233 4.92 6.89 -1.33
N GLN A 234 3.83 7.35 -0.73
CA GLN A 234 2.94 6.56 0.13
C GLN A 234 3.62 5.98 1.40
N HIS A 235 4.66 6.66 1.90
CA HIS A 235 5.33 6.33 3.17
C HIS A 235 5.49 7.55 4.07
N ASN A 236 4.41 8.35 4.20
CA ASN A 236 4.38 9.54 5.06
C ASN A 236 4.68 9.22 6.53
N ASP A 237 4.52 7.97 6.92
CA ASP A 237 4.79 7.43 8.25
C ASP A 237 6.24 6.95 8.45
N SER A 238 7.13 7.18 7.49
CA SER A 238 8.53 6.76 7.60
C SER A 238 9.42 7.73 8.36
N PHE A 239 8.89 8.89 8.75
CA PHE A 239 9.57 9.89 9.56
C PHE A 239 8.54 10.75 10.32
N PRO A 240 8.80 11.17 11.59
CA PRO A 240 7.85 11.98 12.35
C PRO A 240 7.51 13.28 11.63
N GLY A 241 6.22 13.50 11.32
CA GLY A 241 5.77 14.63 10.50
C GLY A 241 5.89 15.99 11.16
N SER A 242 5.78 16.06 12.51
CA SER A 242 5.96 17.28 13.29
C SER A 242 7.43 17.75 13.38
N HIS A 243 8.38 16.86 13.04
CA HIS A 243 9.80 17.17 13.18
C HIS A 243 10.23 18.32 12.25
N PRO A 244 11.07 19.27 12.72
CA PRO A 244 11.52 20.39 11.90
C PRO A 244 12.20 19.99 10.59
N LEU A 245 12.86 18.84 10.54
CA LEU A 245 13.53 18.31 9.36
C LEU A 245 12.62 17.48 8.43
N ALA A 246 11.35 17.22 8.78
CA ALA A 246 10.42 16.53 7.90
C ALA A 246 10.09 17.38 6.68
N ALA A 247 10.40 16.90 5.48
CA ALA A 247 10.18 17.61 4.22
C ALA A 247 8.96 17.08 3.43
N GLY A 248 8.39 15.94 3.86
CA GLY A 248 7.22 15.31 3.25
C GLY A 248 7.56 14.35 2.12
N PRO A 249 6.53 13.71 1.52
CA PRO A 249 6.72 12.66 0.53
C PRO A 249 7.16 13.19 -0.83
N LEU A 250 7.98 12.42 -1.54
CA LEU A 250 8.27 12.62 -2.95
C LEU A 250 7.25 11.91 -3.84
N GLY A 251 7.34 12.11 -5.15
CA GLY A 251 6.53 11.43 -6.16
C GLY A 251 5.18 12.08 -6.38
N TYR A 252 4.23 11.31 -6.88
CA TYR A 252 2.94 11.80 -7.35
C TYR A 252 2.14 12.56 -6.30
N ASN A 253 1.87 13.85 -6.56
CA ASN A 253 1.20 14.78 -5.65
C ASN A 253 1.79 14.80 -4.22
N GLY A 254 3.10 14.60 -4.12
CA GLY A 254 3.81 14.68 -2.85
C GLY A 254 4.08 16.12 -2.41
N SER A 255 5.12 16.30 -1.60
CA SER A 255 5.54 17.59 -1.06
C SER A 255 6.40 18.37 -2.04
N LYS A 256 5.97 19.56 -2.43
CA LYS A 256 6.78 20.49 -3.22
C LYS A 256 8.06 20.89 -2.45
N ALA A 257 7.94 21.10 -1.14
CA ALA A 257 9.10 21.35 -0.29
C ALA A 257 10.11 20.20 -0.30
N GLY A 258 9.65 18.95 -0.23
CA GLY A 258 10.52 17.77 -0.36
C GLY A 258 11.27 17.75 -1.69
N MET A 259 10.56 18.02 -2.79
CA MET A 259 11.15 18.08 -4.14
C MET A 259 12.18 19.20 -4.28
N GLU A 260 11.88 20.40 -3.78
CA GLU A 260 12.82 21.53 -3.78
C GLU A 260 14.06 21.30 -2.91
N LEU A 261 13.89 20.65 -1.75
CA LEU A 261 15.01 20.37 -0.85
C LEU A 261 15.93 19.28 -1.39
N ILE A 262 15.38 18.18 -1.92
CA ILE A 262 16.21 17.11 -2.47
C ILE A 262 16.95 17.56 -3.74
N SER A 263 16.41 18.51 -4.51
CA SER A 263 17.08 19.05 -5.70
C SER A 263 18.39 19.78 -5.39
N LYS A 264 18.57 20.23 -4.15
CA LYS A 264 19.78 20.91 -3.66
C LYS A 264 20.85 19.97 -3.09
N ALA A 265 20.54 18.67 -3.01
CA ALA A 265 21.40 17.69 -2.38
C ALA A 265 22.72 17.48 -3.12
N ASP A 266 23.83 17.48 -2.42
CA ASP A 266 25.12 16.96 -2.87
C ASP A 266 25.34 15.50 -2.45
N VAL A 267 24.67 15.05 -1.38
CA VAL A 267 24.62 13.65 -0.94
C VAL A 267 23.20 13.27 -0.58
N VAL A 268 22.70 12.16 -1.14
CA VAL A 268 21.40 11.57 -0.78
C VAL A 268 21.63 10.22 -0.11
N LEU A 269 21.15 10.09 1.13
CA LEU A 269 21.02 8.80 1.80
C LEU A 269 19.62 8.22 1.52
N ALA A 270 19.53 7.32 0.56
CA ALA A 270 18.33 6.58 0.21
C ALA A 270 18.19 5.36 1.13
N LEU A 271 17.50 5.53 2.25
CA LEU A 271 17.41 4.57 3.34
C LEU A 271 16.16 3.70 3.22
N GLY A 272 16.33 2.40 2.98
CA GLY A 272 15.23 1.45 2.87
C GLY A 272 14.27 1.76 1.71
N THR A 273 14.80 2.24 0.60
CA THR A 273 14.01 2.57 -0.61
C THR A 273 14.72 2.07 -1.87
N ARG A 274 13.96 1.45 -2.76
CA ARG A 274 14.45 0.95 -4.06
C ARG A 274 14.55 2.03 -5.13
N LEU A 275 14.24 3.29 -4.81
CA LEU A 275 14.32 4.44 -5.72
C LEU A 275 13.51 4.22 -7.03
N ASN A 276 12.34 3.59 -6.94
CA ASN A 276 11.58 3.28 -8.14
C ASN A 276 11.17 4.54 -8.92
N PRO A 277 10.98 4.43 -10.25
CA PRO A 277 10.70 5.58 -11.11
C PRO A 277 9.43 6.34 -10.70
N PHE A 278 8.40 5.64 -10.21
CA PHE A 278 7.14 6.29 -9.80
C PHE A 278 7.31 7.13 -8.52
N SER A 279 8.07 6.66 -7.55
CA SER A 279 8.35 7.41 -6.30
C SER A 279 9.28 8.60 -6.50
N THR A 280 9.93 8.72 -7.66
CA THR A 280 10.81 9.84 -8.01
C THR A 280 10.32 10.59 -9.25
N LEU A 281 9.01 10.53 -9.55
CA LEU A 281 8.40 11.25 -10.67
C LEU A 281 8.57 12.77 -10.49
N PRO A 282 8.90 13.49 -11.57
CA PRO A 282 8.79 14.94 -11.61
C PRO A 282 7.39 15.41 -11.21
N GLY A 283 7.29 16.47 -10.43
CA GLY A 283 6.03 17.07 -10.01
C GLY A 283 6.13 18.59 -10.00
N TYR A 284 5.01 19.27 -10.05
CA TYR A 284 4.93 20.74 -10.02
C TYR A 284 5.83 21.43 -11.05
N GLY A 285 5.99 20.82 -12.24
CA GLY A 285 6.88 21.32 -13.29
C GLY A 285 8.37 21.16 -13.03
N MET A 286 8.79 20.50 -11.95
CA MET A 286 10.20 20.36 -11.55
C MET A 286 10.76 18.97 -11.89
N ASP A 287 11.92 18.93 -12.57
CA ASP A 287 12.81 17.74 -12.62
C ASP A 287 13.78 17.83 -11.42
N TYR A 288 13.29 17.41 -10.25
CA TYR A 288 13.95 17.68 -8.97
C TYR A 288 15.05 16.67 -8.59
N TRP A 289 15.22 15.58 -9.32
CA TRP A 289 16.22 14.59 -8.93
C TRP A 289 17.65 15.14 -9.09
N PRO A 290 18.49 15.13 -8.03
CA PRO A 290 19.82 15.73 -8.07
C PRO A 290 20.78 14.84 -8.86
N LYS A 291 21.09 15.23 -10.11
CA LYS A 291 21.86 14.42 -11.09
C LYS A 291 23.33 14.26 -10.69
N ASP A 292 23.90 15.26 -10.01
CA ASP A 292 25.31 15.32 -9.62
C ASP A 292 25.57 14.87 -8.17
N ALA A 293 24.52 14.54 -7.42
CA ALA A 293 24.65 14.11 -6.04
C ALA A 293 25.26 12.70 -5.92
N SER A 294 26.03 12.49 -4.86
CA SER A 294 26.44 11.16 -4.44
C SER A 294 25.26 10.42 -3.79
N ILE A 295 24.86 9.29 -4.37
CA ILE A 295 23.74 8.50 -3.85
C ILE A 295 24.28 7.33 -3.03
N ILE A 296 23.88 7.26 -1.77
CA ILE A 296 24.08 6.12 -0.87
C ILE A 296 22.73 5.38 -0.81
N GLN A 297 22.67 4.15 -1.30
CA GLN A 297 21.44 3.36 -1.27
C GLN A 297 21.56 2.18 -0.32
N VAL A 298 20.60 2.08 0.61
CA VAL A 298 20.48 0.99 1.58
C VAL A 298 19.22 0.19 1.29
N ASP A 299 19.37 -1.08 0.99
CA ASP A 299 18.25 -2.02 0.77
C ASP A 299 18.63 -3.41 1.28
N MET A 300 17.66 -4.17 1.78
CA MET A 300 17.86 -5.58 2.19
C MET A 300 18.07 -6.51 0.99
N ASN A 301 17.59 -6.11 -0.19
CA ASN A 301 17.70 -6.88 -1.42
C ASN A 301 18.77 -6.25 -2.33
N SER A 302 19.87 -6.96 -2.52
CA SER A 302 20.99 -6.52 -3.38
C SER A 302 20.59 -6.24 -4.82
N ASP A 303 19.59 -6.95 -5.37
CA ASP A 303 19.14 -6.80 -6.75
C ASP A 303 18.44 -5.45 -7.03
N ARG A 304 18.10 -4.71 -5.99
CA ARG A 304 17.46 -3.39 -6.08
C ARG A 304 18.45 -2.24 -6.00
N ILE A 305 19.67 -2.50 -5.54
CA ILE A 305 20.70 -1.48 -5.39
C ILE A 305 21.25 -1.12 -6.77
N GLY A 306 21.17 0.16 -7.13
CA GLY A 306 21.62 0.65 -8.43
C GLY A 306 20.69 0.34 -9.62
N LEU A 307 19.51 -0.25 -9.39
CA LEU A 307 18.60 -0.68 -10.45
C LEU A 307 18.04 0.50 -11.27
N THR A 308 17.73 1.62 -10.63
CA THR A 308 17.01 2.74 -11.27
C THR A 308 17.78 4.06 -11.29
N LYS A 309 18.73 4.22 -10.41
CA LYS A 309 19.56 5.44 -10.28
C LYS A 309 21.02 5.04 -10.18
N LYS A 310 21.92 5.92 -10.65
CA LYS A 310 23.35 5.73 -10.46
C LYS A 310 23.68 5.87 -8.97
N VAL A 311 24.25 4.83 -8.37
CA VAL A 311 24.58 4.74 -6.94
C VAL A 311 26.07 4.85 -6.74
N THR A 312 26.50 5.69 -5.81
CA THR A 312 27.91 5.87 -5.43
C THR A 312 28.33 4.84 -4.39
N VAL A 313 27.45 4.53 -3.43
CA VAL A 313 27.66 3.51 -2.40
C VAL A 313 26.40 2.68 -2.24
N GLY A 314 26.47 1.40 -2.54
CA GLY A 314 25.41 0.42 -2.28
C GLY A 314 25.68 -0.33 -0.98
N ILE A 315 24.67 -0.43 -0.10
CA ILE A 315 24.76 -1.15 1.18
C ILE A 315 23.62 -2.14 1.24
N CYS A 316 23.94 -3.44 1.15
CA CYS A 316 22.97 -4.51 1.37
C CYS A 316 22.84 -4.74 2.88
N GLY A 317 21.73 -4.26 3.49
CA GLY A 317 21.54 -4.33 4.93
C GLY A 317 20.21 -3.77 5.42
N ASP A 318 19.92 -4.09 6.67
CA ASP A 318 18.75 -3.59 7.39
C ASP A 318 18.88 -2.09 7.67
N ALA A 319 17.84 -1.33 7.40
CA ALA A 319 17.85 0.14 7.54
C ALA A 319 18.22 0.59 8.96
N LYS A 320 17.77 -0.13 10.00
CA LYS A 320 18.08 0.19 11.40
C LYS A 320 19.55 -0.03 11.71
N LEU A 321 20.06 -1.23 11.44
CA LEU A 321 21.45 -1.58 11.74
C LEU A 321 22.44 -0.73 10.94
N VAL A 322 22.16 -0.50 9.65
CA VAL A 322 22.99 0.35 8.80
C VAL A 322 23.00 1.80 9.31
N SER A 323 21.83 2.34 9.70
CA SER A 323 21.76 3.70 10.28
C SER A 323 22.60 3.83 11.54
N GLN A 324 22.54 2.86 12.44
CA GLN A 324 23.35 2.82 13.67
C GLN A 324 24.86 2.77 13.36
N GLN A 325 25.25 1.94 12.39
CA GLN A 325 26.66 1.81 11.98
C GLN A 325 27.18 3.08 11.31
N ILE A 326 26.41 3.72 10.45
CA ILE A 326 26.76 5.01 9.84
C ILE A 326 26.90 6.08 10.93
N LEU A 327 25.90 6.20 11.82
CA LEU A 327 25.91 7.18 12.91
C LEU A 327 27.16 7.05 13.80
N ALA A 328 27.58 5.83 14.11
CA ALA A 328 28.76 5.55 14.92
C ALA A 328 30.09 5.95 14.24
N GLN A 329 30.11 6.05 12.90
CA GLN A 329 31.30 6.39 12.12
C GLN A 329 31.29 7.81 11.57
N LEU A 330 30.24 8.61 11.79
CA LEU A 330 30.21 10.01 11.38
C LEU A 330 31.29 10.81 12.12
N SER A 331 31.93 11.76 11.42
CA SER A 331 32.82 12.75 12.03
C SER A 331 32.09 13.52 13.14
N PRO A 332 32.79 13.91 14.21
CA PRO A 332 32.24 14.81 15.23
C PRO A 332 31.66 16.11 14.63
N THR A 333 32.26 16.61 13.54
CA THR A 333 31.88 17.84 12.82
C THR A 333 30.90 17.57 11.66
N ALA A 334 30.40 16.35 11.51
CA ALA A 334 29.42 16.03 10.48
C ALA A 334 28.16 16.92 10.63
N GLY A 335 27.72 17.51 9.54
CA GLY A 335 26.58 18.44 9.52
C GLY A 335 26.93 19.90 9.79
N ASP A 336 28.18 20.25 10.20
CA ASP A 336 28.56 21.63 10.53
C ASP A 336 28.73 22.52 9.28
N THR A 337 29.09 21.91 8.13
CA THR A 337 29.26 22.66 6.88
C THR A 337 27.94 23.28 6.44
N ASN A 338 27.92 24.60 6.23
CA ASN A 338 26.75 25.39 5.82
C ASN A 338 25.51 25.20 6.71
N ARG A 339 25.66 24.83 7.96
CA ARG A 339 24.57 24.44 8.88
C ARG A 339 23.46 25.49 8.96
N GLU A 340 23.81 26.75 9.23
CA GLU A 340 22.81 27.83 9.40
C GLU A 340 22.08 28.16 8.08
N GLU A 341 22.80 28.22 6.98
CA GLU A 341 22.21 28.43 5.65
C GLU A 341 21.24 27.31 5.30
N ARG A 342 21.62 26.05 5.58
CA ARG A 342 20.80 24.86 5.35
C ARG A 342 19.52 24.88 6.19
N LYS A 343 19.63 25.20 7.50
CA LYS A 343 18.45 25.33 8.38
C LYS A 343 17.50 26.42 7.90
N ASN A 344 18.01 27.56 7.51
CA ASN A 344 17.21 28.65 6.96
C ASN A 344 16.50 28.23 5.66
N THR A 345 17.21 27.55 4.77
CA THR A 345 16.64 27.04 3.52
C THR A 345 15.51 26.05 3.79
N ILE A 346 15.73 25.07 4.70
CA ILE A 346 14.71 24.10 5.09
C ILE A 346 13.48 24.80 5.65
N HIS A 347 13.67 25.72 6.58
CA HIS A 347 12.57 26.45 7.21
C HIS A 347 11.74 27.26 6.20
N GLN A 348 12.40 28.05 5.35
CA GLN A 348 11.75 28.88 4.34
C GLN A 348 10.95 28.03 3.33
N THR A 349 11.57 26.97 2.79
CA THR A 349 10.95 26.09 1.82
C THR A 349 9.71 25.39 2.41
N LYS A 350 9.83 24.86 3.64
CA LYS A 350 8.68 24.24 4.33
C LYS A 350 7.56 25.23 4.62
N SER A 351 7.91 26.44 5.10
CA SER A 351 6.90 27.46 5.42
C SER A 351 6.11 27.90 4.17
N ALA A 352 6.80 28.09 3.05
CA ALA A 352 6.14 28.40 1.78
C ALA A 352 5.20 27.28 1.33
N TRP A 353 5.62 26.02 1.44
CA TRP A 353 4.78 24.87 1.09
C TRP A 353 3.56 24.73 2.00
N LEU A 354 3.72 24.91 3.32
CA LEU A 354 2.59 24.88 4.25
C LEU A 354 1.59 25.99 3.99
N GLN A 355 2.07 27.17 3.57
CA GLN A 355 1.20 28.27 3.15
C GLN A 355 0.44 27.90 1.87
N GLU A 356 1.10 27.32 0.88
CA GLU A 356 0.45 26.83 -0.36
C GLU A 356 -0.59 25.74 -0.06
N LEU A 357 -0.29 24.77 0.80
CA LEU A 357 -1.26 23.76 1.25
C LEU A 357 -2.46 24.34 2.02
N SER A 358 -2.34 25.54 2.58
CA SER A 358 -3.45 26.22 3.23
C SER A 358 -4.47 26.80 2.23
N SER A 359 -4.09 26.97 0.97
CA SER A 359 -5.02 27.26 -0.13
C SER A 359 -6.00 26.11 -0.29
N LEU A 360 -7.29 26.43 -0.35
CA LEU A 360 -8.37 25.43 -0.43
C LEU A 360 -8.73 25.05 -1.86
N ASN A 361 -8.31 25.86 -2.83
CA ASN A 361 -8.57 25.66 -4.24
C ASN A 361 -7.26 25.60 -5.02
N HIS A 362 -7.26 24.88 -6.14
CA HIS A 362 -6.15 24.89 -7.08
C HIS A 362 -6.16 26.23 -7.85
N GLU A 363 -5.05 26.99 -7.81
CA GLU A 363 -4.98 28.30 -8.47
C GLU A 363 -4.78 28.20 -10.00
N ASP A 364 -4.20 27.09 -10.47
CA ASP A 364 -3.72 26.92 -11.86
C ASP A 364 -4.70 26.19 -12.78
N ASP A 365 -5.99 26.13 -12.44
CA ASP A 365 -7.01 25.55 -13.32
C ASP A 365 -7.36 26.49 -14.47
N ASP A 366 -6.31 26.98 -15.16
CA ASP A 366 -6.44 27.87 -16.27
C ASP A 366 -6.62 27.14 -17.60
N GLU A 367 -7.52 27.71 -18.37
CA GLU A 367 -7.71 27.63 -19.83
C GLU A 367 -7.40 26.29 -20.51
N GLY A 368 -8.43 25.48 -20.72
CA GLY A 368 -8.39 24.30 -21.56
C GLY A 368 -8.39 22.98 -20.79
N THR A 369 -8.62 23.00 -19.49
CA THR A 369 -8.83 21.79 -18.68
C THR A 369 -10.32 21.43 -18.59
N VAL A 370 -10.62 20.19 -18.21
CA VAL A 370 -12.00 19.74 -17.95
C VAL A 370 -12.68 20.57 -16.85
N TRP A 371 -11.91 21.24 -16.00
CA TRP A 371 -12.36 22.17 -14.95
C TRP A 371 -12.52 23.61 -15.49
N ASN A 372 -13.23 23.75 -16.61
CA ASN A 372 -13.52 25.05 -17.24
C ASN A 372 -14.62 25.84 -16.49
N ALA A 373 -14.96 27.03 -16.99
CA ALA A 373 -15.95 27.89 -16.38
C ALA A 373 -17.35 27.26 -16.24
N GLU A 374 -17.75 26.37 -17.15
CA GLU A 374 -19.02 25.62 -17.08
C GLU A 374 -18.98 24.57 -15.99
N ALA A 375 -17.87 23.82 -15.88
CA ALA A 375 -17.65 22.86 -14.82
C ALA A 375 -17.65 23.53 -13.43
N ARG A 376 -16.97 24.68 -13.28
CA ARG A 376 -16.97 25.47 -12.05
C ARG A 376 -18.38 25.94 -11.67
N LYS A 377 -19.18 26.35 -12.64
CA LYS A 377 -20.57 26.74 -12.39
C LYS A 377 -21.45 25.57 -11.99
N ARG A 378 -21.28 24.41 -12.64
CA ARG A 378 -21.98 23.16 -12.33
C ARG A 378 -21.69 22.69 -10.90
N ASP A 379 -20.43 22.80 -10.47
CA ASP A 379 -19.92 22.27 -9.21
C ASP A 379 -19.75 23.36 -8.13
N ALA A 380 -20.39 24.51 -8.28
CA ALA A 380 -20.21 25.68 -7.40
C ALA A 380 -20.61 25.42 -5.93
N ASP A 381 -21.46 24.42 -5.68
CA ASP A 381 -21.90 23.96 -4.37
C ASP A 381 -21.15 22.75 -3.83
N ARG A 382 -20.05 22.34 -4.49
CA ARG A 382 -19.26 21.18 -4.14
C ARG A 382 -17.88 21.58 -3.63
N MET A 383 -17.39 20.85 -2.61
CA MET A 383 -16.04 21.05 -2.09
C MET A 383 -14.97 20.72 -3.13
N SER A 384 -13.86 21.45 -3.09
CA SER A 384 -12.63 20.99 -3.74
C SER A 384 -12.01 19.80 -2.96
N PRO A 385 -11.19 18.96 -3.63
CA PRO A 385 -10.44 17.92 -2.93
C PRO A 385 -9.55 18.47 -1.80
N ARG A 386 -8.98 19.66 -1.95
CA ARG A 386 -8.14 20.31 -0.93
C ARG A 386 -8.96 20.73 0.29
N GLU A 387 -10.14 21.31 0.10
CA GLU A 387 -11.06 21.61 1.21
C GLU A 387 -11.42 20.35 1.99
N ALA A 388 -11.77 19.27 1.27
CA ALA A 388 -12.08 17.99 1.89
C ALA A 388 -10.90 17.46 2.72
N TRP A 389 -9.67 17.44 2.18
CA TRP A 389 -8.49 16.99 2.92
C TRP A 389 -8.15 17.87 4.11
N ARG A 390 -8.36 19.19 4.03
CA ARG A 390 -8.21 20.10 5.19
C ARG A 390 -9.22 19.76 6.28
N GLY A 391 -10.48 19.53 5.90
CA GLY A 391 -11.52 19.10 6.84
C GLY A 391 -11.24 17.74 7.48
N ILE A 392 -10.76 16.76 6.69
CA ILE A 392 -10.33 15.44 7.16
C ILE A 392 -9.20 15.58 8.16
N GLN A 393 -8.14 16.32 7.83
CA GLN A 393 -6.97 16.49 8.70
C GLN A 393 -7.36 17.17 10.03
N ALA A 394 -8.23 18.15 10.01
CA ALA A 394 -8.73 18.82 11.22
C ALA A 394 -9.60 17.90 12.11
N GLY A 395 -10.14 16.83 11.54
CA GLY A 395 -10.96 15.84 12.24
C GLY A 395 -10.22 14.60 12.70
N MET A 396 -9.05 14.29 12.10
CA MET A 396 -8.29 13.07 12.42
C MET A 396 -7.69 13.12 13.83
N PRO A 397 -7.70 11.99 14.58
CA PRO A 397 -6.93 11.85 15.82
C PRO A 397 -5.41 11.82 15.55
N ASP A 398 -4.61 12.20 16.55
CA ASP A 398 -3.14 12.17 16.47
C ASP A 398 -2.57 10.76 16.24
N ASP A 399 -3.17 9.74 16.85
CA ASP A 399 -2.78 8.34 16.67
C ASP A 399 -3.88 7.59 15.88
N VAL A 400 -3.79 7.64 14.57
CA VAL A 400 -4.74 7.02 13.62
C VAL A 400 -3.98 6.16 12.62
N ILE A 401 -4.58 5.05 12.17
CA ILE A 401 -4.12 4.33 11.00
C ILE A 401 -5.02 4.70 9.83
N ILE A 402 -4.43 5.07 8.71
CA ILE A 402 -5.19 5.30 7.48
C ILE A 402 -4.83 4.32 6.39
N SER A 403 -5.82 4.01 5.57
CA SER A 403 -5.59 3.38 4.26
C SER A 403 -6.03 4.33 3.16
N SER A 404 -5.24 4.42 2.10
CA SER A 404 -5.56 5.21 0.92
C SER A 404 -5.71 4.31 -0.28
N ASP A 405 -6.71 4.54 -1.10
CA ASP A 405 -6.84 3.87 -2.40
C ASP A 405 -6.00 4.57 -3.48
N ILE A 406 -6.06 4.08 -4.71
CA ILE A 406 -5.48 4.75 -5.88
C ILE A 406 -6.50 5.72 -6.48
N GLY A 407 -6.05 6.75 -7.17
CA GLY A 407 -6.87 7.76 -7.85
C GLY A 407 -6.54 9.19 -7.44
N ASN A 408 -7.09 10.18 -8.15
CA ASN A 408 -6.72 11.59 -7.97
C ASN A 408 -7.01 12.13 -6.58
N ASN A 409 -8.21 11.93 -6.05
CA ASN A 409 -8.60 12.50 -4.76
C ASN A 409 -7.75 11.94 -3.61
N CYS A 410 -7.42 10.65 -3.67
CA CYS A 410 -6.48 10.03 -2.74
C CYS A 410 -5.05 10.55 -2.93
N ALA A 411 -4.63 10.73 -4.18
CA ALA A 411 -3.29 11.22 -4.49
C ALA A 411 -3.10 12.70 -4.09
N ILE A 412 -4.10 13.55 -4.28
CA ILE A 412 -4.09 14.92 -3.76
C ILE A 412 -3.84 14.92 -2.25
N GLY A 413 -4.39 13.93 -1.54
CA GLY A 413 -4.18 13.72 -0.13
C GLY A 413 -2.75 13.35 0.29
N ASN A 414 -1.88 12.88 -0.62
CA ASN A 414 -0.55 12.42 -0.24
C ASN A 414 0.30 13.47 0.49
N ALA A 415 0.07 14.76 0.21
CA ALA A 415 0.79 15.85 0.84
C ALA A 415 0.25 16.27 2.23
N TYR A 416 -0.94 15.82 2.62
CA TYR A 416 -1.64 16.31 3.82
C TYR A 416 -1.38 15.48 5.08
N PRO A 417 -1.60 14.15 5.13
CA PRO A 417 -1.50 13.39 6.36
C PRO A 417 -0.04 13.27 6.82
N THR A 418 0.17 13.51 8.10
CA THR A 418 1.46 13.32 8.78
C THR A 418 1.29 12.37 9.96
N PHE A 419 2.35 11.64 10.30
CA PHE A 419 2.34 10.63 11.35
C PHE A 419 3.59 10.77 12.23
N GLU A 420 3.44 10.48 13.51
CA GLU A 420 4.56 10.47 14.46
C GLU A 420 5.19 9.07 14.61
N LYS A 421 4.48 8.04 14.14
CA LYS A 421 4.88 6.63 14.25
C LYS A 421 4.73 5.93 12.90
N GLY A 422 5.52 4.88 12.69
CA GLY A 422 5.37 4.01 11.51
C GLY A 422 4.19 3.05 11.59
N ARG A 423 3.91 2.39 10.47
CA ARG A 423 2.80 1.46 10.26
C ARG A 423 1.42 2.11 10.39
N LYS A 424 1.35 3.40 10.06
CA LYS A 424 0.14 4.22 10.15
C LYS A 424 -0.45 4.58 8.79
N TYR A 425 0.30 4.40 7.70
CA TYR A 425 -0.14 4.71 6.35
C TYR A 425 -0.09 3.47 5.45
N LEU A 426 -1.27 2.99 5.06
CA LEU A 426 -1.45 1.86 4.15
C LEU A 426 -1.90 2.37 2.78
N ALA A 427 -1.27 1.91 1.73
CA ALA A 427 -1.65 2.28 0.37
C ALA A 427 -1.30 1.13 -0.59
N PRO A 428 -1.92 1.06 -1.79
CA PRO A 428 -1.77 -0.09 -2.67
C PRO A 428 -0.37 -0.24 -3.29
N GLY A 429 0.53 0.70 -3.00
CA GLY A 429 1.90 0.68 -3.49
C GLY A 429 1.99 0.81 -5.01
N LEU A 430 3.03 0.20 -5.58
CA LEU A 430 3.32 0.35 -7.01
C LEU A 430 2.50 -0.58 -7.92
N PHE A 431 1.91 -1.62 -7.37
CA PHE A 431 0.97 -2.43 -8.16
C PHE A 431 -0.34 -1.67 -8.38
N GLY A 432 -0.76 -0.88 -7.38
CA GLY A 432 -1.79 0.12 -7.49
C GLY A 432 -3.18 -0.39 -7.88
N PRO A 433 -3.70 -1.49 -7.32
CA PRO A 433 -5.07 -1.88 -7.60
C PRO A 433 -6.06 -0.87 -7.02
N CYS A 434 -7.09 -0.52 -7.79
CA CYS A 434 -8.28 0.11 -7.25
C CYS A 434 -9.05 -0.86 -6.35
N GLY A 435 -9.72 -0.36 -5.33
CA GLY A 435 -10.45 -1.16 -4.35
C GLY A 435 -9.61 -1.63 -3.16
N TYR A 436 -8.43 -1.05 -2.95
CA TYR A 436 -7.52 -1.38 -1.84
C TYR A 436 -7.94 -0.77 -0.50
N GLY A 437 -8.36 0.50 -0.52
CA GLY A 437 -8.50 1.31 0.71
C GLY A 437 -9.46 0.70 1.73
N PHE A 438 -10.61 0.22 1.30
CA PHE A 438 -11.61 -0.35 2.17
C PHE A 438 -11.18 -1.72 2.77
N PRO A 439 -10.77 -2.72 2.00
CA PRO A 439 -10.30 -3.97 2.59
C PRO A 439 -9.07 -3.79 3.50
N ALA A 440 -8.09 -3.00 3.09
CA ALA A 440 -6.86 -2.83 3.88
C ALA A 440 -7.12 -2.24 5.27
N ILE A 441 -8.08 -1.31 5.40
CA ILE A 441 -8.40 -0.71 6.69
C ILE A 441 -9.07 -1.70 7.65
N LEU A 442 -9.82 -2.68 7.13
CA LEU A 442 -10.37 -3.77 7.93
C LEU A 442 -9.26 -4.60 8.57
N GLY A 443 -8.25 -4.96 7.77
CA GLY A 443 -7.07 -5.68 8.26
C GLY A 443 -6.33 -4.90 9.35
N ALA A 444 -6.16 -3.59 9.17
CA ALA A 444 -5.55 -2.73 10.18
C ALA A 444 -6.34 -2.72 11.49
N LYS A 445 -7.67 -2.65 11.40
CA LYS A 445 -8.53 -2.66 12.61
C LYS A 445 -8.52 -3.99 13.34
N ILE A 446 -8.49 -5.11 12.60
CA ILE A 446 -8.32 -6.45 13.19
C ILE A 446 -6.99 -6.53 13.96
N GLY A 447 -5.91 -6.01 13.37
CA GLY A 447 -4.58 -6.06 13.98
C GLY A 447 -4.34 -5.04 15.09
N CYS A 448 -5.04 -3.92 15.07
CA CYS A 448 -4.88 -2.79 16.00
C CYS A 448 -6.26 -2.34 16.55
N PRO A 449 -6.95 -3.17 17.32
CA PRO A 449 -8.36 -2.95 17.69
C PRO A 449 -8.60 -1.64 18.46
N GLU A 450 -7.63 -1.19 19.26
CA GLU A 450 -7.76 0.03 20.08
C GLU A 450 -7.46 1.32 19.29
N THR A 451 -6.77 1.21 18.15
CA THR A 451 -6.40 2.38 17.35
C THR A 451 -7.55 2.77 16.43
N PRO A 452 -7.93 4.06 16.35
CA PRO A 452 -8.84 4.55 15.33
C PRO A 452 -8.31 4.27 13.93
N VAL A 453 -9.19 3.92 13.01
CA VAL A 453 -8.81 3.63 11.62
C VAL A 453 -9.71 4.37 10.64
N ILE A 454 -9.15 4.89 9.54
CA ILE A 454 -9.91 5.60 8.51
C ILE A 454 -9.44 5.14 7.13
N GLY A 455 -10.34 4.55 6.35
CA GLY A 455 -10.09 4.22 4.94
C GLY A 455 -10.49 5.36 4.02
N PHE A 456 -9.77 5.53 2.92
CA PHE A 456 -10.04 6.53 1.88
C PHE A 456 -10.09 5.86 0.51
N ALA A 457 -11.14 6.14 -0.26
CA ALA A 457 -11.25 5.73 -1.66
C ALA A 457 -12.03 6.76 -2.48
N GLY A 458 -11.72 6.88 -3.78
CA GLY A 458 -12.62 7.49 -4.74
C GLY A 458 -13.85 6.61 -4.98
N ASP A 459 -14.93 7.19 -5.47
CA ASP A 459 -16.19 6.49 -5.71
C ASP A 459 -16.05 5.31 -6.68
N GLY A 460 -15.27 5.44 -7.75
CA GLY A 460 -14.99 4.33 -8.66
C GLY A 460 -14.19 3.21 -8.01
N ALA A 461 -13.15 3.53 -7.26
CA ALA A 461 -12.32 2.54 -6.57
C ALA A 461 -13.12 1.82 -5.46
N PHE A 462 -13.90 2.56 -4.68
CA PHE A 462 -14.77 2.00 -3.65
C PHE A 462 -15.79 1.01 -4.22
N GLY A 463 -16.38 1.34 -5.38
CA GLY A 463 -17.34 0.47 -6.07
C GLY A 463 -16.83 -0.94 -6.37
N ILE A 464 -15.50 -1.12 -6.51
CA ILE A 464 -14.87 -2.43 -6.76
C ILE A 464 -14.93 -3.35 -5.52
N SER A 465 -14.77 -2.78 -4.31
CA SER A 465 -14.73 -3.53 -3.05
C SER A 465 -15.97 -3.36 -2.16
N MET A 466 -16.99 -2.63 -2.62
CA MET A 466 -18.18 -2.30 -1.83
C MET A 466 -18.97 -3.52 -1.34
N ASN A 467 -18.85 -4.66 -2.01
CA ASN A 467 -19.46 -5.92 -1.59
C ASN A 467 -19.03 -6.35 -0.17
N GLU A 468 -17.85 -5.91 0.30
CA GLU A 468 -17.38 -6.19 1.64
C GLU A 468 -18.22 -5.51 2.75
N MET A 469 -19.10 -4.56 2.40
CA MET A 469 -20.09 -4.03 3.32
C MET A 469 -20.96 -5.14 3.93
N SER A 470 -21.25 -6.20 3.16
CA SER A 470 -22.01 -7.36 3.65
C SER A 470 -21.27 -8.14 4.75
N SER A 471 -19.93 -8.18 4.71
CA SER A 471 -19.13 -8.80 5.76
C SER A 471 -19.07 -7.91 7.01
N VAL A 472 -18.75 -6.62 6.84
CA VAL A 472 -18.63 -5.68 7.99
C VAL A 472 -19.96 -5.36 8.68
N ALA A 473 -21.09 -5.69 8.07
CA ALA A 473 -22.39 -5.62 8.72
C ALA A 473 -22.60 -6.73 9.77
N ARG A 474 -21.77 -7.77 9.76
CA ARG A 474 -21.85 -8.87 10.75
C ARG A 474 -21.16 -8.45 12.06
N PRO A 475 -21.72 -8.87 13.24
CA PRO A 475 -21.28 -8.39 14.55
C PRO A 475 -19.85 -8.78 14.95
N GLU A 476 -19.27 -9.83 14.33
CA GLU A 476 -17.91 -10.27 14.58
C GLU A 476 -16.85 -9.35 13.95
N TRP A 477 -17.23 -8.50 12.98
CA TRP A 477 -16.30 -7.59 12.33
C TRP A 477 -16.09 -6.32 13.15
N PRO A 478 -14.85 -5.83 13.25
CA PRO A 478 -14.56 -4.62 14.01
C PRO A 478 -15.05 -3.36 13.27
N ALA A 479 -15.45 -2.35 14.05
CA ALA A 479 -15.95 -1.09 13.52
C ALA A 479 -14.84 -0.22 12.92
N ILE A 480 -15.11 0.39 11.78
CA ILE A 480 -14.19 1.26 11.02
C ILE A 480 -14.87 2.57 10.60
N SER A 481 -14.06 3.53 10.15
CA SER A 481 -14.53 4.67 9.35
C SER A 481 -14.04 4.54 7.91
N MET A 482 -14.91 4.78 6.94
CA MET A 482 -14.58 4.77 5.51
C MET A 482 -15.03 6.07 4.86
N VAL A 483 -14.11 6.80 4.24
CA VAL A 483 -14.36 8.03 3.49
C VAL A 483 -14.40 7.71 2.00
N ILE A 484 -15.46 8.14 1.33
CA ILE A 484 -15.67 7.95 -0.09
C ILE A 484 -15.72 9.33 -0.75
N PHE A 485 -14.69 9.63 -1.53
CA PHE A 485 -14.63 10.86 -2.33
C PHE A 485 -15.55 10.74 -3.53
N ARG A 486 -16.67 11.44 -3.48
CA ARG A 486 -17.73 11.34 -4.48
C ARG A 486 -17.64 12.49 -5.47
N ASN A 487 -16.91 12.30 -6.56
CA ASN A 487 -16.80 13.27 -7.67
C ASN A 487 -17.41 12.76 -8.98
N TYR A 488 -18.09 11.62 -8.98
CA TYR A 488 -18.87 11.05 -10.08
C TYR A 488 -18.06 10.68 -11.33
N GLN A 489 -16.77 10.37 -11.17
CA GLN A 489 -15.89 10.10 -12.31
C GLN A 489 -14.65 9.26 -11.94
N TRP A 490 -14.12 8.56 -12.94
CA TRP A 490 -12.75 8.05 -12.90
C TRP A 490 -11.77 9.21 -13.18
N GLY A 491 -11.51 10.03 -12.16
CA GLY A 491 -10.82 11.31 -12.30
C GLY A 491 -9.40 11.21 -12.88
N ALA A 492 -8.64 10.16 -12.55
CA ALA A 492 -7.31 9.95 -13.11
C ALA A 492 -7.34 9.71 -14.62
N GLU A 493 -8.27 8.86 -15.07
CA GLU A 493 -8.43 8.52 -16.47
C GLU A 493 -9.03 9.69 -17.28
N LYS A 494 -9.98 10.42 -16.70
CA LYS A 494 -10.55 11.61 -17.32
C LYS A 494 -9.47 12.67 -17.56
N ARG A 495 -8.61 12.93 -16.58
CA ARG A 495 -7.47 13.84 -16.74
C ARG A 495 -6.50 13.37 -17.84
N ASN A 496 -6.18 12.08 -17.90
CA ASN A 496 -5.32 11.53 -18.93
C ASN A 496 -5.94 11.70 -20.31
N THR A 497 -7.27 11.56 -20.42
CA THR A 497 -8.02 11.78 -21.66
C THR A 497 -7.93 13.23 -22.10
N THR A 498 -8.08 14.17 -21.17
CA THR A 498 -7.89 15.61 -21.45
C THR A 498 -6.48 15.92 -21.97
N LEU A 499 -5.45 15.35 -21.32
CA LEU A 499 -4.06 15.63 -21.68
C LEU A 499 -3.64 15.06 -23.03
N TRP A 500 -4.17 13.90 -23.42
CA TRP A 500 -3.61 13.13 -24.55
C TRP A 500 -4.61 12.82 -25.66
N PHE A 501 -5.93 12.92 -25.41
CA PHE A 501 -6.96 12.41 -26.31
C PHE A 501 -8.06 13.43 -26.63
N ASP A 502 -7.78 14.73 -26.48
CA ASP A 502 -8.68 15.83 -26.88
C ASP A 502 -10.12 15.68 -26.29
N ASP A 503 -10.21 15.34 -25.00
CA ASP A 503 -11.48 15.18 -24.25
C ASP A 503 -12.43 14.09 -24.79
N ASN A 504 -11.90 13.11 -25.49
CA ASN A 504 -12.71 11.97 -25.95
C ASN A 504 -12.98 10.99 -24.79
N PHE A 505 -13.93 11.34 -23.92
CA PHE A 505 -14.24 10.59 -22.71
C PHE A 505 -14.98 9.29 -23.02
N VAL A 506 -14.37 8.15 -22.63
CA VAL A 506 -14.96 6.81 -22.78
C VAL A 506 -14.93 6.10 -21.42
N GLY A 507 -16.11 5.87 -20.84
CA GLY A 507 -16.25 5.14 -19.57
C GLY A 507 -15.70 5.88 -18.35
N THR A 508 -15.52 7.20 -18.42
CA THR A 508 -14.95 8.01 -17.32
C THR A 508 -15.98 8.56 -16.36
N GLU A 509 -17.25 8.61 -16.74
CA GLU A 509 -18.35 9.13 -15.93
C GLU A 509 -19.01 8.00 -15.11
N LEU A 510 -19.35 8.29 -13.87
CA LEU A 510 -20.09 7.40 -12.97
C LEU A 510 -21.51 7.91 -12.73
N ASP A 511 -22.42 7.00 -12.36
CA ASP A 511 -23.83 7.32 -12.13
C ASP A 511 -23.97 8.40 -11.02
N PRO A 512 -24.58 9.55 -11.31
CA PRO A 512 -24.77 10.62 -10.32
C PRO A 512 -25.82 10.30 -9.26
N GLU A 513 -26.73 9.36 -9.49
CA GLU A 513 -27.83 9.03 -8.58
C GLU A 513 -27.45 8.02 -7.50
N LEU A 514 -26.36 7.27 -7.69
CA LEU A 514 -25.88 6.32 -6.71
C LEU A 514 -25.34 7.06 -5.47
N SER A 515 -25.78 6.70 -4.27
CA SER A 515 -25.21 7.14 -3.00
C SER A 515 -24.69 5.95 -2.19
N TYR A 516 -23.42 5.94 -1.92
CA TYR A 516 -22.79 4.90 -1.10
C TYR A 516 -23.17 5.00 0.38
N ALA A 517 -23.48 6.19 0.88
CA ALA A 517 -24.02 6.38 2.23
C ALA A 517 -25.38 5.65 2.37
N LYS A 518 -26.27 5.78 1.38
CA LYS A 518 -27.56 5.05 1.38
C LYS A 518 -27.36 3.54 1.25
N VAL A 519 -26.37 3.10 0.49
CA VAL A 519 -26.04 1.66 0.40
C VAL A 519 -25.57 1.14 1.76
N ALA A 520 -24.74 1.90 2.48
CA ALA A 520 -24.32 1.56 3.84
C ALA A 520 -25.51 1.43 4.80
N ASP A 521 -26.44 2.38 4.78
CA ASP A 521 -27.69 2.32 5.58
C ASP A 521 -28.52 1.08 5.24
N ALA A 522 -28.62 0.73 3.95
CA ALA A 522 -29.35 -0.46 3.51
C ALA A 522 -28.69 -1.77 3.97
N CYS A 523 -27.37 -1.76 4.20
CA CYS A 523 -26.64 -2.88 4.80
C CYS A 523 -26.71 -2.91 6.33
N GLY A 524 -27.42 -1.97 6.98
CA GLY A 524 -27.48 -1.84 8.45
C GLY A 524 -26.26 -1.16 9.07
N LEU A 525 -25.44 -0.49 8.27
CA LEU A 525 -24.29 0.31 8.67
C LEU A 525 -24.70 1.79 8.77
N LYS A 526 -23.80 2.65 9.23
CA LYS A 526 -24.08 4.09 9.30
C LYS A 526 -23.54 4.82 8.06
N GLY A 527 -24.44 5.40 7.26
CA GLY A 527 -24.12 6.28 6.14
C GLY A 527 -24.22 7.76 6.51
N VAL A 528 -23.26 8.57 6.06
CA VAL A 528 -23.25 10.03 6.27
C VAL A 528 -22.81 10.69 4.97
N THR A 529 -23.55 11.71 4.51
CA THR A 529 -23.15 12.53 3.35
C THR A 529 -22.78 13.93 3.83
N VAL A 530 -21.61 14.43 3.41
CA VAL A 530 -21.07 15.75 3.78
C VAL A 530 -20.73 16.58 2.55
N ARG A 531 -20.90 17.92 2.66
CA ARG A 531 -20.74 18.87 1.56
C ARG A 531 -19.85 20.06 1.89
N THR A 532 -19.48 20.24 3.17
CA THR A 532 -18.62 21.33 3.62
C THR A 532 -17.42 20.79 4.41
N MET A 533 -16.41 21.64 4.55
CA MET A 533 -15.21 21.31 5.34
C MET A 533 -15.57 21.08 6.81
N GLU A 534 -16.48 21.88 7.37
CA GLU A 534 -16.94 21.77 8.75
C GLU A 534 -17.71 20.47 8.99
N GLU A 535 -18.63 20.11 8.09
CA GLU A 535 -19.36 18.84 8.13
C GLU A 535 -18.38 17.67 8.04
N THR A 536 -17.38 17.74 7.15
CA THR A 536 -16.35 16.72 7.00
C THR A 536 -15.56 16.54 8.30
N THR A 537 -15.10 17.65 8.91
CA THR A 537 -14.39 17.62 10.20
C THR A 537 -15.23 16.99 11.30
N ALA A 538 -16.50 17.36 11.41
CA ALA A 538 -17.42 16.83 12.40
C ALA A 538 -17.69 15.32 12.17
N ALA A 539 -17.91 14.92 10.91
CA ALA A 539 -18.16 13.52 10.56
C ALA A 539 -16.96 12.62 10.87
N ILE A 540 -15.73 13.06 10.56
CA ILE A 540 -14.50 12.31 10.89
C ILE A 540 -14.36 12.13 12.41
N LYS A 541 -14.50 13.20 13.20
CA LYS A 541 -14.45 13.11 14.66
C LYS A 541 -15.49 12.15 15.20
N GLN A 542 -16.75 12.30 14.74
CA GLN A 542 -17.84 11.45 15.21
C GLN A 542 -17.64 9.99 14.82
N SER A 543 -17.16 9.71 13.61
CA SER A 543 -16.93 8.34 13.16
C SER A 543 -15.86 7.61 13.99
N CYS A 544 -14.81 8.32 14.44
CA CYS A 544 -13.81 7.78 15.36
C CYS A 544 -14.39 7.45 16.74
N GLU A 545 -15.32 8.25 17.25
CA GLU A 545 -16.05 7.96 18.50
C GLU A 545 -17.06 6.82 18.30
N ASP A 546 -17.65 6.69 17.13
CA ASP A 546 -18.56 5.61 16.78
C ASP A 546 -17.86 4.24 16.75
N GLN A 547 -16.60 4.19 16.28
CA GLN A 547 -15.79 2.96 16.34
C GLN A 547 -15.66 2.39 17.75
N LYS A 548 -15.51 3.26 18.78
CA LYS A 548 -15.45 2.84 20.20
C LYS A 548 -16.75 2.19 20.68
N LYS A 549 -17.85 2.43 19.97
CA LYS A 549 -19.18 1.87 20.26
C LYS A 549 -19.54 0.69 19.36
N GLY A 550 -18.58 0.22 18.53
CA GLY A 550 -18.82 -0.85 17.58
C GLY A 550 -19.62 -0.43 16.34
N ILE A 551 -19.67 0.87 16.01
CA ILE A 551 -20.44 1.40 14.87
C ILE A 551 -19.49 1.71 13.72
N THR A 552 -19.64 1.01 12.60
CA THR A 552 -18.96 1.30 11.33
C THR A 552 -19.67 2.44 10.61
N THR A 553 -18.90 3.46 10.18
CA THR A 553 -19.43 4.65 9.51
C THR A 553 -18.82 4.82 8.12
N PHE A 554 -19.68 5.00 7.11
CA PHE A 554 -19.30 5.37 5.74
C PHE A 554 -19.64 6.84 5.51
N ILE A 555 -18.62 7.64 5.17
CA ILE A 555 -18.73 9.09 4.97
C ILE A 555 -18.56 9.38 3.48
N GLU A 556 -19.65 9.77 2.82
CA GLU A 556 -19.68 10.17 1.42
C GLU A 556 -19.42 11.68 1.33
N VAL A 557 -18.24 12.05 0.81
CA VAL A 557 -17.79 13.45 0.69
C VAL A 557 -18.03 13.93 -0.72
N ILE A 558 -18.96 14.88 -0.89
CA ILE A 558 -19.35 15.39 -2.21
C ILE A 558 -18.32 16.40 -2.71
N LEU A 559 -17.67 16.06 -3.81
CA LEU A 559 -16.58 16.83 -4.39
C LEU A 559 -16.93 17.38 -5.78
N ASN A 560 -16.26 18.46 -6.14
CA ASN A 560 -16.18 18.94 -7.50
C ASN A 560 -15.34 17.96 -8.38
N GLN A 561 -15.31 18.20 -9.68
CA GLN A 561 -14.60 17.38 -10.64
C GLN A 561 -13.18 17.90 -10.96
N GLU A 562 -12.57 18.63 -10.06
CA GLU A 562 -11.16 19.05 -10.16
C GLU A 562 -10.23 17.85 -10.34
N LEU A 563 -9.29 17.93 -11.29
CA LEU A 563 -8.46 16.80 -11.69
C LEU A 563 -7.07 16.80 -11.06
N GLY A 564 -6.63 17.90 -10.48
CA GLY A 564 -5.29 18.05 -9.90
C GLY A 564 -4.16 18.04 -10.92
N GLU A 565 -2.92 18.06 -10.46
CA GLU A 565 -1.71 18.10 -11.28
C GLU A 565 -1.51 16.83 -12.11
N PRO A 566 -1.08 16.95 -13.39
CA PRO A 566 -0.71 15.82 -14.21
C PRO A 566 0.65 15.26 -13.79
N PHE A 567 0.77 13.95 -13.70
CA PHE A 567 1.99 13.30 -13.21
C PHE A 567 2.94 12.79 -14.29
N ARG A 568 2.48 12.57 -15.53
CA ARG A 568 3.31 12.04 -16.61
C ARG A 568 2.95 12.72 -17.91
N ARG A 569 3.68 13.79 -18.26
CA ARG A 569 3.46 14.54 -19.51
C ARG A 569 3.99 13.82 -20.74
N ASP A 570 4.94 12.91 -20.58
CA ASP A 570 5.66 12.20 -21.65
C ASP A 570 5.25 10.72 -21.78
N ALA A 571 4.33 10.25 -20.94
CA ALA A 571 3.98 8.84 -20.86
C ALA A 571 3.26 8.32 -22.11
N MET A 572 2.49 9.17 -22.77
CA MET A 572 1.76 8.84 -23.98
C MET A 572 1.92 9.92 -25.05
N LYS A 573 1.76 9.53 -26.31
CA LYS A 573 1.68 10.44 -27.44
C LYS A 573 0.24 10.48 -27.95
N LYS A 574 -0.18 11.62 -28.51
CA LYS A 574 -1.48 11.70 -29.19
C LYS A 574 -1.56 10.60 -30.26
N PRO A 575 -2.64 9.81 -30.29
CA PRO A 575 -2.78 8.77 -31.30
C PRO A 575 -2.92 9.40 -32.71
N VAL A 576 -2.39 8.70 -33.70
CA VAL A 576 -2.67 9.03 -35.07
C VAL A 576 -4.10 8.60 -35.38
N LYS A 577 -4.98 9.53 -35.73
CA LYS A 577 -6.35 9.21 -36.18
C LYS A 577 -6.30 8.43 -37.47
N VAL A 578 -6.88 7.24 -37.48
CA VAL A 578 -7.05 6.44 -38.69
C VAL A 578 -8.36 6.86 -39.35
N ALA A 579 -8.28 7.44 -40.53
CA ALA A 579 -9.46 7.79 -41.32
C ALA A 579 -10.23 6.52 -41.75
N GLY A 580 -11.55 6.57 -41.72
CA GLY A 580 -12.40 5.51 -42.24
C GLY A 580 -12.78 4.39 -41.28
N ILE A 581 -12.44 4.49 -39.98
CA ILE A 581 -12.99 3.55 -38.97
C ILE A 581 -14.43 3.98 -38.64
N LYS A 582 -15.40 3.31 -39.22
CA LYS A 582 -16.83 3.53 -38.98
C LYS A 582 -17.50 2.24 -38.53
N LYS A 583 -18.54 2.36 -37.71
CA LYS A 583 -19.30 1.19 -37.26
C LYS A 583 -19.92 0.39 -38.39
N GLU A 584 -20.36 1.07 -39.46
CA GLU A 584 -20.90 0.47 -40.68
C GLU A 584 -19.90 -0.38 -41.46
N ASP A 585 -18.58 -0.10 -41.31
CA ASP A 585 -17.50 -0.85 -41.98
C ASP A 585 -17.09 -2.11 -41.16
N MET A 586 -17.69 -2.34 -39.99
CA MET A 586 -17.39 -3.54 -39.19
C MET A 586 -17.92 -4.80 -39.89
N ILE A 587 -17.03 -5.77 -40.07
CA ILE A 587 -17.41 -7.09 -40.60
C ILE A 587 -18.43 -7.71 -39.66
N LYS A 588 -19.62 -8.00 -40.19
CA LYS A 588 -20.62 -8.78 -39.46
C LYS A 588 -20.07 -10.19 -39.23
N GLN A 589 -19.87 -10.56 -37.98
CA GLN A 589 -19.50 -11.94 -37.66
C GLN A 589 -20.64 -12.89 -38.12
N PRO A 590 -20.31 -14.01 -38.77
CA PRO A 590 -21.31 -15.03 -39.04
C PRO A 590 -21.91 -15.49 -37.72
N SER A 591 -23.24 -15.74 -37.69
CA SER A 591 -23.89 -16.28 -36.51
C SER A 591 -23.25 -17.63 -36.17
N LEU A 592 -22.78 -17.81 -34.95
CA LEU A 592 -22.22 -19.08 -34.45
C LEU A 592 -23.30 -20.16 -34.28
N VAL A 593 -24.54 -19.84 -34.58
CA VAL A 593 -25.70 -20.75 -34.47
C VAL A 593 -26.35 -20.83 -35.86
N SER A 594 -26.08 -21.86 -36.57
CA SER A 594 -26.91 -22.38 -37.68
C SER A 594 -27.57 -23.68 -37.28
#